data_18b39d5ebec698d1ff3e1b597877a9cd
#
_entry.id   18b39d5ebec698d1ff3e1b597877a9cd
#
_cell.length_a   1.000
_cell.length_b   1.000
_cell.length_c   1.000
_cell.angle_alpha   90.00
_cell.angle_beta   90.00
_cell.angle_gamma   90.00
#
_symmetry.space_group_name_H-M   'P 1'
#
loop_
_entity.id
_entity.type
_entity.pdbx_description
1 polymer ?
#
loop_
_entity_poly.entity_id
_entity_poly.type
_entity_poly.pdbx_seq_one_letter_code
_entity_poly.pdbx_strand_id
1 'polypeptide(L)'
;FLSELGPLEVDRLLGVFRDQTDADLGRAVLDALKNSAALSNLRLDAVQTTFGKFPEEIRGESQGLLDQINAESGRQKEKLASVLERLRPLSGDVRRGQAVFHSNKAACSTCHAMGYLGGSVGPDLTRIGGVRSEQDLLESILFPSLSFVRSYEPVIVATREGKTFSGNVRSEGPNGVVLTTGPRQEIRVHRDEIEEIRPGNVSVMPSGLDQQLSDQDLADLLSFLKGAK
;
A
#
# COMPACT_ATOMS: atom_id res chain seq x y z
N PHE A 1 -17.25 2.46 10.11
CA PHE A 1 -17.19 2.94 8.71
C PHE A 1 -15.83 3.61 8.40
N LEU A 2 -15.45 4.73 9.06
CA LEU A 2 -14.16 5.40 8.79
C LEU A 2 -12.94 4.50 9.07
N SER A 3 -13.01 3.63 10.07
CA SER A 3 -11.94 2.68 10.43
C SER A 3 -11.71 1.60 9.37
N GLU A 4 -12.64 1.42 8.45
CA GLU A 4 -12.64 0.36 7.43
C GLU A 4 -12.24 0.85 6.04
N LEU A 5 -12.08 2.17 5.89
CA LEU A 5 -11.74 2.79 4.61
C LEU A 5 -10.27 2.59 4.26
N GLY A 6 -10.00 2.50 2.97
CA GLY A 6 -8.66 2.49 2.43
C GLY A 6 -8.01 3.89 2.45
N PRO A 7 -6.69 3.96 2.24
CA PRO A 7 -5.93 5.21 2.33
C PRO A 7 -6.45 6.33 1.42
N LEU A 8 -6.90 6.01 0.22
CA LEU A 8 -7.35 7.01 -0.76
C LEU A 8 -8.73 7.59 -0.43
N GLU A 9 -9.62 6.77 0.17
CA GLU A 9 -10.96 7.22 0.54
C GLU A 9 -10.94 8.01 1.83
N VAL A 10 -10.10 7.64 2.79
CA VAL A 10 -9.99 8.36 4.06
C VAL A 10 -9.66 9.82 3.81
N ASP A 11 -8.67 10.13 2.98
CA ASP A 11 -8.29 11.52 2.67
C ASP A 11 -9.44 12.31 2.03
N ARG A 12 -10.23 11.68 1.17
CA ARG A 12 -11.40 12.34 0.53
C ARG A 12 -12.51 12.60 1.53
N LEU A 13 -12.79 11.63 2.41
CA LEU A 13 -13.84 11.77 3.42
C LEU A 13 -13.46 12.72 4.54
N LEU A 14 -12.19 12.80 4.94
CA LEU A 14 -11.71 13.79 5.89
C LEU A 14 -12.09 15.21 5.49
N GLY A 15 -12.15 15.50 4.20
CA GLY A 15 -12.61 16.80 3.68
C GLY A 15 -14.03 17.17 4.09
N VAL A 16 -14.93 16.20 4.32
CA VAL A 16 -16.33 16.45 4.74
C VAL A 16 -16.41 16.97 6.17
N PHE A 17 -15.44 16.63 7.01
CA PHE A 17 -15.41 17.03 8.42
C PHE A 17 -14.66 18.35 8.67
N ARG A 18 -14.04 18.92 7.65
CA ARG A 18 -13.16 20.11 7.74
C ARG A 18 -13.84 21.36 8.34
N ASP A 19 -15.14 21.50 8.15
CA ASP A 19 -15.92 22.64 8.61
C ASP A 19 -16.83 22.31 9.80
N GLN A 20 -16.68 21.13 10.38
CA GLN A 20 -17.48 20.70 11.52
C GLN A 20 -16.89 21.21 12.84
N THR A 21 -17.79 21.45 13.81
CA THR A 21 -17.44 21.99 15.13
C THR A 21 -18.04 21.20 16.29
N ASP A 22 -18.79 20.16 15.99
CA ASP A 22 -19.43 19.28 17.00
C ASP A 22 -18.40 18.39 17.67
N ALA A 23 -18.31 18.46 19.00
CA ALA A 23 -17.29 17.72 19.77
C ALA A 23 -17.50 16.21 19.74
N ASP A 24 -18.75 15.74 19.78
CA ASP A 24 -19.04 14.29 19.78
C ASP A 24 -18.71 13.69 18.40
N LEU A 25 -19.03 14.41 17.33
CA LEU A 25 -18.62 14.03 15.99
C LEU A 25 -17.09 14.02 15.86
N GLY A 26 -16.41 15.05 16.38
CA GLY A 26 -14.95 15.15 16.36
C GLY A 26 -14.29 13.96 17.06
N ARG A 27 -14.80 13.57 18.24
CA ARG A 27 -14.32 12.42 19.00
C ARG A 27 -14.56 11.11 18.25
N ALA A 28 -15.75 10.93 17.66
CA ALA A 28 -16.07 9.75 16.86
C ALA A 28 -15.17 9.60 15.63
N VAL A 29 -14.86 10.71 14.94
CA VAL A 29 -13.92 10.71 13.81
C VAL A 29 -12.50 10.37 14.29
N LEU A 30 -12.05 10.96 15.39
CA LEU A 30 -10.74 10.71 15.97
C LEU A 30 -10.54 9.24 16.36
N ASP A 31 -11.52 8.65 17.04
CA ASP A 31 -11.47 7.24 17.46
C ASP A 31 -11.49 6.30 16.25
N ALA A 32 -12.28 6.61 15.23
CA ALA A 32 -12.29 5.86 14.00
C ALA A 32 -10.93 5.88 13.28
N LEU A 33 -10.25 7.04 13.24
CA LEU A 33 -8.93 7.19 12.61
C LEU A 33 -7.82 6.48 13.42
N LYS A 34 -7.85 6.56 14.74
CA LYS A 34 -6.89 5.84 15.61
C LYS A 34 -6.95 4.32 15.40
N ASN A 35 -8.15 3.80 15.13
CA ASN A 35 -8.38 2.38 14.87
C ASN A 35 -8.37 2.01 13.38
N SER A 36 -8.04 2.97 12.50
CA SER A 36 -8.01 2.73 11.07
C SER A 36 -6.78 1.93 10.69
N ALA A 37 -6.99 0.92 9.87
CA ALA A 37 -5.91 0.19 9.22
C ALA A 37 -5.12 1.08 8.22
N ALA A 38 -5.68 2.22 7.80
CA ALA A 38 -5.02 3.21 6.96
C ALA A 38 -4.15 4.22 7.76
N LEU A 39 -3.99 4.05 9.08
CA LEU A 39 -3.28 5.00 9.95
C LEU A 39 -1.89 5.39 9.41
N SER A 40 -1.12 4.40 8.95
CA SER A 40 0.24 4.61 8.41
C SER A 40 0.27 5.39 7.07
N ASN A 41 -0.87 5.51 6.42
CA ASN A 41 -1.01 6.16 5.11
C ASN A 41 -1.74 7.51 5.21
N LEU A 42 -2.20 7.88 6.41
CA LEU A 42 -2.87 9.17 6.62
C LEU A 42 -1.91 10.33 6.39
N ARG A 43 -2.38 11.32 5.65
CA ARG A 43 -1.62 12.55 5.44
C ARG A 43 -1.78 13.47 6.64
N LEU A 44 -0.65 13.88 7.19
CA LEU A 44 -0.60 14.77 8.36
C LEU A 44 -1.38 16.07 8.13
N ASP A 45 -1.20 16.70 6.96
CA ASP A 45 -1.88 17.95 6.58
C ASP A 45 -3.40 17.77 6.45
N ALA A 46 -3.85 16.61 5.94
CA ALA A 46 -5.27 16.30 5.85
C ALA A 46 -5.91 16.17 7.24
N VAL A 47 -5.26 15.44 8.15
CA VAL A 47 -5.72 15.27 9.54
C VAL A 47 -5.71 16.60 10.28
N GLN A 48 -4.63 17.39 10.21
CA GLN A 48 -4.56 18.72 10.84
C GLN A 48 -5.67 19.65 10.34
N THR A 49 -5.91 19.67 9.02
CA THR A 49 -6.97 20.52 8.44
C THR A 49 -8.35 20.06 8.89
N THR A 50 -8.57 18.74 8.99
CA THR A 50 -9.85 18.18 9.42
C THR A 50 -10.21 18.61 10.84
N PHE A 51 -9.26 18.53 11.77
CA PHE A 51 -9.51 18.89 13.16
C PHE A 51 -9.37 20.39 13.48
N GLY A 52 -8.96 21.19 12.52
CA GLY A 52 -8.63 22.62 12.74
C GLY A 52 -9.77 23.48 13.28
N LYS A 53 -11.03 23.18 12.97
CA LYS A 53 -12.23 23.91 13.42
C LYS A 53 -12.98 23.24 14.56
N PHE A 54 -12.62 22.05 14.97
CA PHE A 54 -13.20 21.40 16.14
C PHE A 54 -12.81 22.14 17.43
N PRO A 55 -13.58 21.96 18.53
CA PRO A 55 -13.26 22.54 19.84
C PRO A 55 -11.82 22.22 20.28
N GLU A 56 -11.26 23.07 21.15
CA GLU A 56 -9.88 22.96 21.63
C GLU A 56 -9.57 21.59 22.26
N GLU A 57 -10.55 21.03 22.99
CA GLU A 57 -10.46 19.69 23.58
C GLU A 57 -10.16 18.62 22.50
N ILE A 58 -10.96 18.61 21.41
CA ILE A 58 -10.79 17.64 20.31
C ILE A 58 -9.50 17.88 19.55
N ARG A 59 -9.11 19.16 19.35
CA ARG A 59 -7.82 19.50 18.74
C ARG A 59 -6.65 19.00 19.58
N GLY A 60 -6.74 19.13 20.90
CA GLY A 60 -5.75 18.57 21.84
C GLY A 60 -5.68 17.05 21.77
N GLU A 61 -6.84 16.37 21.78
CA GLU A 61 -6.90 14.91 21.65
C GLU A 61 -6.35 14.42 20.29
N SER A 62 -6.52 15.21 19.20
CA SER A 62 -6.02 14.86 17.87
C SER A 62 -4.49 14.94 17.77
N GLN A 63 -3.83 15.67 18.68
CA GLN A 63 -2.37 15.76 18.69
C GLN A 63 -1.71 14.38 18.85
N GLY A 64 -2.26 13.51 19.70
CA GLY A 64 -1.77 12.15 19.86
C GLY A 64 -1.82 11.32 18.58
N LEU A 65 -2.86 11.50 17.76
CA LEU A 65 -2.96 10.88 16.43
C LEU A 65 -1.90 11.43 15.46
N LEU A 66 -1.71 12.75 15.46
CA LEU A 66 -0.70 13.43 14.64
C LEU A 66 0.72 12.95 15.01
N ASP A 67 1.00 12.78 16.30
CA ASP A 67 2.28 12.28 16.79
C ASP A 67 2.52 10.82 16.35
N GLN A 68 1.48 9.99 16.38
CA GLN A 68 1.57 8.61 15.87
C GLN A 68 1.87 8.54 14.37
N ILE A 69 1.17 9.35 13.56
CA ILE A 69 1.38 9.44 12.11
C ILE A 69 2.80 9.92 11.82
N ASN A 70 3.27 10.95 12.53
CA ASN A 70 4.64 11.46 12.40
C ASN A 70 5.68 10.41 12.76
N ALA A 71 5.49 9.70 13.86
CA ALA A 71 6.40 8.67 14.32
C ALA A 71 6.49 7.52 13.31
N GLU A 72 5.37 7.07 12.76
CA GLU A 72 5.34 6.02 11.73
C GLU A 72 6.02 6.47 10.44
N SER A 73 5.66 7.65 9.94
CA SER A 73 6.31 8.25 8.77
C SER A 73 7.81 8.47 8.99
N GLY A 74 8.20 8.85 10.22
CA GLY A 74 9.60 8.97 10.62
C GLY A 74 10.33 7.63 10.53
N ARG A 75 9.78 6.57 11.12
CA ARG A 75 10.37 5.22 11.05
C ARG A 75 10.54 4.72 9.62
N GLN A 76 9.55 4.94 8.76
CA GLN A 76 9.62 4.55 7.35
C GLN A 76 10.73 5.31 6.61
N LYS A 77 10.83 6.64 6.81
CA LYS A 77 11.89 7.47 6.23
C LYS A 77 13.27 7.06 6.72
N GLU A 78 13.42 6.81 8.02
CA GLU A 78 14.68 6.35 8.61
C GLU A 78 15.09 4.98 8.07
N LYS A 79 14.16 4.03 7.95
CA LYS A 79 14.43 2.73 7.35
C LYS A 79 14.86 2.88 5.89
N LEU A 80 14.13 3.66 5.08
CA LEU A 80 14.48 3.90 3.69
C LEU A 80 15.88 4.54 3.56
N ALA A 81 16.16 5.58 4.34
CA ALA A 81 17.45 6.24 4.36
C ALA A 81 18.59 5.28 4.77
N SER A 82 18.37 4.48 5.81
CA SER A 82 19.34 3.48 6.28
C SER A 82 19.65 2.44 5.21
N VAL A 83 18.64 1.95 4.46
CA VAL A 83 18.87 1.01 3.37
C VAL A 83 19.63 1.68 2.24
N LEU A 84 19.23 2.88 1.81
CA LEU A 84 19.94 3.64 0.77
C LEU A 84 21.41 3.87 1.10
N GLU A 85 21.72 4.21 2.35
CA GLU A 85 23.13 4.37 2.79
C GLU A 85 23.93 3.07 2.70
N ARG A 86 23.34 1.92 3.05
CA ARG A 86 24.00 0.62 2.90
C ARG A 86 24.20 0.23 1.43
N LEU A 87 23.27 0.61 0.55
CA LEU A 87 23.37 0.32 -0.88
C LEU A 87 24.34 1.25 -1.63
N ARG A 88 24.56 2.48 -1.14
CA ARG A 88 25.41 3.52 -1.79
C ARG A 88 26.81 3.03 -2.22
N PRO A 89 27.58 2.28 -1.41
CA PRO A 89 28.91 1.81 -1.80
C PRO A 89 28.87 0.60 -2.76
N LEU A 90 27.70 0.03 -3.01
CA LEU A 90 27.56 -1.19 -3.80
C LEU A 90 27.35 -0.86 -5.28
N SER A 91 28.03 -1.62 -6.14
CA SER A 91 27.78 -1.57 -7.58
C SER A 91 26.75 -2.63 -7.95
N GLY A 92 25.56 -2.20 -8.38
CA GLY A 92 24.54 -3.10 -8.86
C GLY A 92 24.84 -3.62 -10.28
N ASP A 93 24.54 -4.89 -10.51
CA ASP A 93 24.69 -5.57 -11.80
C ASP A 93 23.33 -5.97 -12.36
N VAL A 94 23.04 -5.54 -13.60
CA VAL A 94 21.74 -5.77 -14.26
C VAL A 94 21.44 -7.26 -14.45
N ARG A 95 22.46 -8.10 -14.76
CA ARG A 95 22.26 -9.53 -15.01
C ARG A 95 21.99 -10.28 -13.69
N ARG A 96 22.75 -9.95 -12.64
CA ARG A 96 22.46 -10.50 -11.30
C ARG A 96 21.11 -10.03 -10.81
N GLY A 97 20.74 -8.76 -11.03
CA GLY A 97 19.42 -8.23 -10.69
C GLY A 97 18.29 -8.95 -11.42
N GLN A 98 18.47 -9.29 -12.69
CA GLN A 98 17.54 -10.14 -13.43
C GLN A 98 17.41 -11.51 -12.77
N ALA A 99 18.51 -12.13 -12.37
CA ALA A 99 18.49 -13.42 -11.66
C ALA A 99 17.75 -13.30 -10.32
N VAL A 100 17.96 -12.22 -9.55
CA VAL A 100 17.21 -11.95 -8.31
C VAL A 100 15.72 -11.82 -8.60
N PHE A 101 15.32 -11.04 -9.62
CA PHE A 101 13.92 -10.83 -10.01
C PHE A 101 13.18 -12.15 -10.31
N HIS A 102 13.88 -13.11 -10.91
CA HIS A 102 13.33 -14.45 -11.25
C HIS A 102 13.60 -15.51 -10.19
N SER A 103 14.33 -15.19 -9.12
CA SER A 103 14.65 -16.15 -8.07
C SER A 103 13.41 -16.56 -7.25
N ASN A 104 13.45 -17.75 -6.66
CA ASN A 104 12.41 -18.18 -5.71
C ASN A 104 12.43 -17.34 -4.41
N LYS A 105 13.54 -16.66 -4.12
CA LYS A 105 13.75 -15.86 -2.93
C LYS A 105 12.97 -14.53 -3.01
N ALA A 106 13.07 -13.82 -4.13
CA ALA A 106 12.37 -12.57 -4.37
C ALA A 106 11.01 -12.79 -5.06
N ALA A 107 10.93 -13.80 -5.94
CA ALA A 107 9.76 -14.24 -6.68
C ALA A 107 8.99 -13.12 -7.42
N CYS A 108 9.67 -12.00 -7.77
CA CYS A 108 9.04 -10.83 -8.37
C CYS A 108 8.29 -11.17 -9.67
N SER A 109 8.91 -12.02 -10.52
CA SER A 109 8.36 -12.45 -11.80
C SER A 109 7.10 -13.31 -11.68
N THR A 110 6.76 -13.82 -10.50
CA THR A 110 5.51 -14.57 -10.30
C THR A 110 4.29 -13.65 -10.34
N CYS A 111 4.47 -12.38 -9.95
CA CYS A 111 3.43 -11.35 -9.89
C CYS A 111 3.57 -10.29 -10.98
N HIS A 112 4.80 -9.94 -11.36
CA HIS A 112 5.09 -8.84 -12.28
C HIS A 112 5.57 -9.34 -13.64
N ALA A 113 5.03 -8.76 -14.70
CA ALA A 113 5.57 -8.93 -16.04
C ALA A 113 6.81 -8.05 -16.24
N MET A 114 7.76 -8.55 -17.04
CA MET A 114 8.90 -7.82 -17.58
C MET A 114 9.09 -8.26 -19.03
N GLY A 115 8.80 -7.37 -19.98
CA GLY A 115 8.66 -7.75 -21.38
C GLY A 115 7.46 -8.67 -21.61
N TYR A 116 7.71 -9.83 -22.19
CA TYR A 116 6.65 -10.82 -22.46
C TYR A 116 6.57 -11.94 -21.41
N LEU A 117 7.38 -11.85 -20.36
CA LEU A 117 7.51 -12.90 -19.34
C LEU A 117 7.06 -12.36 -17.97
N GLY A 118 6.44 -13.24 -17.18
CA GLY A 118 6.03 -12.95 -15.81
C GLY A 118 4.53 -13.04 -15.57
N GLY A 119 4.14 -12.68 -14.33
CA GLY A 119 2.75 -12.68 -13.87
C GLY A 119 2.01 -11.39 -14.19
N SER A 120 0.71 -11.38 -13.89
CA SER A 120 -0.19 -10.22 -14.05
C SER A 120 -0.93 -9.86 -12.76
N VAL A 121 -0.42 -10.31 -11.62
CA VAL A 121 -0.97 -9.98 -10.29
C VAL A 121 -0.63 -8.55 -9.90
N GLY A 122 0.59 -8.14 -10.20
CA GLY A 122 1.09 -6.78 -10.05
C GLY A 122 1.24 -6.06 -11.39
N PRO A 123 1.56 -4.75 -11.37
CA PRO A 123 1.77 -3.98 -12.58
C PRO A 123 2.94 -4.50 -13.43
N ASP A 124 2.83 -4.30 -14.73
CA ASP A 124 3.92 -4.54 -15.69
C ASP A 124 5.08 -3.57 -15.40
N LEU A 125 6.29 -4.12 -15.26
CA LEU A 125 7.50 -3.39 -14.94
C LEU A 125 8.43 -3.17 -16.14
N THR A 126 7.99 -3.50 -17.35
CA THR A 126 8.81 -3.44 -18.58
C THR A 126 9.47 -2.07 -18.80
N ARG A 127 8.80 -1.00 -18.40
CA ARG A 127 9.31 0.39 -18.58
C ARG A 127 9.48 1.14 -17.24
N ILE A 128 9.52 0.42 -16.13
CA ILE A 128 9.47 1.03 -14.81
C ILE A 128 10.67 1.95 -14.52
N GLY A 129 11.84 1.61 -15.03
CA GLY A 129 13.06 2.38 -14.83
C GLY A 129 13.06 3.77 -15.49
N GLY A 130 12.20 3.97 -16.50
CA GLY A 130 11.96 5.29 -17.09
C GLY A 130 10.93 6.13 -16.35
N VAL A 131 10.11 5.48 -15.51
CA VAL A 131 8.96 6.10 -14.82
C VAL A 131 9.27 6.43 -13.35
N ARG A 132 10.02 5.56 -12.66
CA ARG A 132 10.30 5.65 -11.22
C ARG A 132 11.78 5.94 -10.95
N SER A 133 12.03 6.72 -9.90
CA SER A 133 13.37 6.86 -9.36
C SER A 133 13.82 5.57 -8.66
N GLU A 134 15.12 5.43 -8.41
CA GLU A 134 15.65 4.29 -7.65
C GLU A 134 15.10 4.26 -6.23
N GLN A 135 14.97 5.43 -5.63
CA GLN A 135 14.36 5.58 -4.30
C GLN A 135 12.90 5.14 -4.28
N ASP A 136 12.08 5.52 -5.29
CA ASP A 136 10.67 5.11 -5.38
C ASP A 136 10.54 3.59 -5.56
N LEU A 137 11.45 2.99 -6.34
CA LEU A 137 11.49 1.53 -6.52
C LEU A 137 11.84 0.82 -5.21
N LEU A 138 12.85 1.31 -4.49
CA LEU A 138 13.22 0.76 -3.19
C LEU A 138 12.09 0.94 -2.18
N GLU A 139 11.47 2.12 -2.10
CA GLU A 139 10.33 2.38 -1.23
C GLU A 139 9.18 1.40 -1.48
N SER A 140 8.87 1.13 -2.76
CA SER A 140 7.81 0.16 -3.13
C SER A 140 8.15 -1.27 -2.72
N ILE A 141 9.43 -1.64 -2.66
CA ILE A 141 9.89 -2.96 -2.18
C ILE A 141 9.81 -3.04 -0.64
N LEU A 142 10.21 -1.97 0.05
CA LEU A 142 10.23 -1.91 1.52
C LEU A 142 8.82 -1.79 2.11
N PHE A 143 7.96 -1.02 1.45
CA PHE A 143 6.65 -0.60 1.96
C PHE A 143 5.55 -0.77 0.89
N PRO A 144 5.25 -2.01 0.46
CA PRO A 144 4.36 -2.26 -0.68
C PRO A 144 2.90 -1.82 -0.46
N SER A 145 2.51 -1.56 0.79
CA SER A 145 1.19 -1.04 1.15
C SER A 145 1.15 0.47 1.34
N LEU A 146 2.28 1.18 1.16
CA LEU A 146 2.33 2.64 1.36
C LEU A 146 1.62 3.39 0.23
N SER A 147 1.68 2.86 -0.99
CA SER A 147 0.99 3.45 -2.14
C SER A 147 0.60 2.37 -3.14
N PHE A 148 -0.52 2.58 -3.83
CA PHE A 148 -1.03 1.64 -4.83
C PHE A 148 -1.02 2.29 -6.21
N VAL A 149 -0.73 1.48 -7.23
CA VAL A 149 -0.92 1.88 -8.63
C VAL A 149 -2.40 1.71 -8.96
N ARG A 150 -2.98 2.67 -9.66
CA ARG A 150 -4.37 2.58 -10.15
C ARG A 150 -4.61 1.24 -10.85
N SER A 151 -5.75 0.62 -10.60
CA SER A 151 -6.14 -0.72 -11.05
C SER A 151 -5.44 -1.90 -10.35
N TYR A 152 -4.57 -1.62 -9.37
CA TYR A 152 -3.97 -2.61 -8.48
C TYR A 152 -4.24 -2.29 -7.01
N GLU A 153 -5.21 -1.42 -6.75
CA GLU A 153 -5.70 -1.16 -5.41
C GLU A 153 -6.40 -2.42 -4.88
N PRO A 154 -6.00 -2.93 -3.71
CA PRO A 154 -6.67 -4.08 -3.13
C PRO A 154 -8.09 -3.71 -2.69
N VAL A 155 -8.97 -4.70 -2.69
CA VAL A 155 -10.30 -4.59 -2.08
C VAL A 155 -10.49 -5.69 -1.05
N ILE A 156 -11.40 -5.44 -0.12
CA ILE A 156 -11.92 -6.43 0.83
C ILE A 156 -13.37 -6.69 0.43
N VAL A 157 -13.69 -7.96 0.20
CA VAL A 157 -15.06 -8.42 -0.04
C VAL A 157 -15.54 -9.14 1.20
N ALA A 158 -16.55 -8.59 1.87
CA ALA A 158 -17.26 -9.23 2.97
C ALA A 158 -18.48 -9.97 2.44
N THR A 159 -18.71 -11.18 2.93
CA THR A 159 -19.88 -11.99 2.58
C THR A 159 -20.91 -11.98 3.68
N ARG A 160 -22.18 -12.21 3.31
CA ARG A 160 -23.31 -12.34 4.23
C ARG A 160 -23.14 -13.45 5.28
N GLU A 161 -22.26 -14.42 5.01
CA GLU A 161 -21.87 -15.46 5.96
C GLU A 161 -20.75 -15.03 6.92
N GLY A 162 -20.27 -13.76 6.84
CA GLY A 162 -19.21 -13.23 7.69
C GLY A 162 -17.79 -13.60 7.24
N LYS A 163 -17.60 -14.21 6.05
CA LYS A 163 -16.27 -14.43 5.48
C LYS A 163 -15.75 -13.14 4.85
N THR A 164 -14.44 -12.94 4.91
CA THR A 164 -13.78 -11.81 4.26
C THR A 164 -12.66 -12.29 3.34
N PHE A 165 -12.58 -11.69 2.14
CA PHE A 165 -11.55 -11.97 1.16
C PHE A 165 -10.87 -10.66 0.76
N SER A 166 -9.54 -10.65 0.68
CA SER A 166 -8.76 -9.47 0.24
C SER A 166 -7.95 -9.82 -0.98
N GLY A 167 -7.89 -8.90 -1.94
CA GLY A 167 -7.12 -9.08 -3.17
C GLY A 167 -7.38 -7.96 -4.17
N ASN A 168 -6.71 -8.04 -5.32
CA ASN A 168 -6.94 -7.12 -6.44
C ASN A 168 -8.13 -7.60 -7.27
N VAL A 169 -9.01 -6.68 -7.68
CA VAL A 169 -10.13 -7.02 -8.57
C VAL A 169 -9.58 -7.38 -9.94
N ARG A 170 -9.75 -8.63 -10.34
CA ARG A 170 -9.46 -9.10 -11.69
C ARG A 170 -10.62 -8.84 -12.65
N SER A 171 -11.82 -9.12 -12.19
CA SER A 171 -13.04 -8.82 -12.91
C SER A 171 -14.21 -8.64 -11.96
N GLU A 172 -15.11 -7.74 -12.34
CA GLU A 172 -16.39 -7.53 -11.67
C GLU A 172 -17.50 -7.53 -12.70
N GLY A 173 -18.62 -8.18 -12.37
CA GLY A 173 -19.75 -8.30 -13.27
C GLY A 173 -21.04 -8.68 -12.56
N PRO A 174 -22.13 -8.92 -13.32
CA PRO A 174 -23.44 -9.27 -12.76
C PRO A 174 -23.40 -10.52 -11.87
N ASN A 175 -22.51 -11.47 -12.18
CA ASN A 175 -22.42 -12.74 -11.47
C ASN A 175 -21.54 -12.69 -10.20
N GLY A 176 -20.82 -11.58 -9.96
CA GLY A 176 -19.95 -11.42 -8.80
C GLY A 176 -18.60 -10.81 -9.11
N VAL A 177 -17.65 -11.01 -8.20
CA VAL A 177 -16.31 -10.49 -8.28
C VAL A 177 -15.29 -11.62 -8.27
N VAL A 178 -14.25 -11.50 -9.08
CA VAL A 178 -13.07 -12.37 -9.05
C VAL A 178 -11.90 -11.55 -8.50
N LEU A 179 -11.35 -12.01 -7.40
CA LEU A 179 -10.18 -11.43 -6.76
C LEU A 179 -8.95 -12.26 -7.09
N THR A 180 -7.85 -11.57 -7.42
CA THR A 180 -6.51 -12.16 -7.43
C THR A 180 -5.88 -11.92 -6.06
N THR A 181 -5.56 -12.99 -5.34
CA THR A 181 -5.01 -12.95 -3.98
C THR A 181 -3.53 -13.30 -3.93
N GLY A 182 -2.98 -13.75 -5.03
CA GLY A 182 -1.58 -14.14 -5.17
C GLY A 182 -1.30 -14.79 -6.53
N PRO A 183 -0.07 -15.27 -6.77
CA PRO A 183 0.29 -15.92 -8.01
C PRO A 183 -0.59 -17.15 -8.27
N ARG A 184 -1.33 -17.15 -9.38
CA ARG A 184 -2.26 -18.23 -9.77
C ARG A 184 -3.35 -18.54 -8.74
N GLN A 185 -3.61 -17.60 -7.84
CA GLN A 185 -4.64 -17.73 -6.82
C GLN A 185 -5.75 -16.73 -7.09
N GLU A 186 -6.96 -17.25 -7.30
CA GLU A 186 -8.16 -16.47 -7.53
C GLU A 186 -9.28 -16.94 -6.63
N ILE A 187 -10.03 -16.00 -6.13
CA ILE A 187 -11.25 -16.24 -5.36
C ILE A 187 -12.41 -15.62 -6.12
N ARG A 188 -13.43 -16.42 -6.38
CA ARG A 188 -14.69 -15.94 -6.94
C ARG A 188 -15.72 -15.85 -5.84
N VAL A 189 -16.33 -14.67 -5.69
CA VAL A 189 -17.42 -14.43 -4.76
C VAL A 189 -18.67 -14.08 -5.58
N HIS A 190 -19.72 -14.86 -5.44
CA HIS A 190 -20.98 -14.63 -6.17
C HIS A 190 -21.69 -13.38 -5.64
N ARG A 191 -22.42 -12.69 -6.53
CA ARG A 191 -23.05 -11.40 -6.21
C ARG A 191 -24.06 -11.50 -5.06
N ASP A 192 -24.78 -12.59 -4.95
CA ASP A 192 -25.74 -12.87 -3.88
C ASP A 192 -25.10 -13.16 -2.52
N GLU A 193 -23.86 -13.64 -2.52
CA GLU A 193 -23.06 -13.85 -1.32
C GLU A 193 -22.45 -12.56 -0.77
N ILE A 194 -22.25 -11.54 -1.65
CA ILE A 194 -21.57 -10.30 -1.26
C ILE A 194 -22.50 -9.45 -0.39
N GLU A 195 -22.02 -9.10 0.79
CA GLU A 195 -22.60 -8.09 1.65
C GLU A 195 -22.02 -6.71 1.33
N GLU A 196 -20.69 -6.61 1.26
CA GLU A 196 -19.96 -5.35 1.05
C GLU A 196 -18.69 -5.58 0.23
N ILE A 197 -18.34 -4.59 -0.60
CA ILE A 197 -17.02 -4.46 -1.20
C ILE A 197 -16.46 -3.11 -0.77
N ARG A 198 -15.31 -3.13 -0.12
CA ARG A 198 -14.64 -1.93 0.35
C ARG A 198 -13.16 -1.94 -0.01
N PRO A 199 -12.52 -0.77 -0.11
CA PRO A 199 -11.09 -0.68 -0.35
C PRO A 199 -10.27 -1.41 0.71
N GLY A 200 -9.21 -2.07 0.25
CA GLY A 200 -8.21 -2.68 1.11
C GLY A 200 -7.01 -1.75 1.29
N ASN A 201 -6.26 -1.99 2.36
CA ASN A 201 -5.07 -1.23 2.71
C ASN A 201 -3.81 -2.08 2.77
N VAL A 202 -3.92 -3.37 2.48
CA VAL A 202 -2.79 -4.30 2.46
C VAL A 202 -2.57 -4.78 1.03
N SER A 203 -1.36 -4.55 0.53
CA SER A 203 -0.94 -4.97 -0.80
C SER A 203 -0.93 -6.49 -0.94
N VAL A 204 -1.26 -7.00 -2.12
CA VAL A 204 -1.00 -8.40 -2.50
C VAL A 204 0.51 -8.66 -2.62
N MET A 205 1.32 -7.63 -2.91
CA MET A 205 2.78 -7.72 -2.84
C MET A 205 3.20 -7.89 -1.37
N PRO A 206 3.94 -8.96 -1.03
CA PRO A 206 4.33 -9.22 0.35
C PRO A 206 5.31 -8.17 0.88
N SER A 207 5.17 -7.80 2.15
CA SER A 207 6.17 -7.02 2.88
C SER A 207 7.34 -7.88 3.34
N GLY A 208 8.47 -7.25 3.72
CA GLY A 208 9.62 -7.94 4.29
C GLY A 208 10.55 -8.60 3.25
N LEU A 209 10.42 -8.28 1.97
CA LEU A 209 11.33 -8.73 0.92
C LEU A 209 12.78 -8.28 1.19
N ASP A 210 12.96 -7.10 1.77
CA ASP A 210 14.25 -6.57 2.19
C ASP A 210 14.95 -7.41 3.26
N GLN A 211 14.20 -8.16 4.06
CA GLN A 211 14.76 -9.07 5.07
C GLN A 211 15.23 -10.40 4.47
N GLN A 212 14.71 -10.75 3.30
CA GLN A 212 15.07 -11.97 2.59
C GLN A 212 16.23 -11.75 1.61
N LEU A 213 16.42 -10.52 1.13
CA LEU A 213 17.43 -10.13 0.16
C LEU A 213 18.65 -9.54 0.89
N SER A 214 19.85 -9.85 0.42
CA SER A 214 21.04 -9.14 0.86
C SER A 214 21.08 -7.71 0.28
N ASP A 215 21.88 -6.83 0.85
CA ASP A 215 22.08 -5.49 0.31
C ASP A 215 22.59 -5.56 -1.15
N GLN A 216 23.45 -6.54 -1.50
CA GLN A 216 23.89 -6.74 -2.87
C GLN A 216 22.76 -7.20 -3.79
N ASP A 217 21.88 -8.12 -3.33
CA ASP A 217 20.69 -8.53 -4.11
C ASP A 217 19.79 -7.33 -4.39
N LEU A 218 19.58 -6.43 -3.39
CA LEU A 218 18.79 -5.21 -3.56
C LEU A 218 19.44 -4.23 -4.55
N ALA A 219 20.75 -4.00 -4.45
CA ALA A 219 21.47 -3.13 -5.38
C ALA A 219 21.41 -3.65 -6.82
N ASP A 220 21.59 -4.96 -7.00
CA ASP A 220 21.49 -5.63 -8.30
C ASP A 220 20.06 -5.55 -8.86
N LEU A 221 19.05 -5.82 -8.03
CA LEU A 221 17.62 -5.73 -8.40
C LEU A 221 17.24 -4.31 -8.83
N LEU A 222 17.66 -3.29 -8.07
CA LEU A 222 17.42 -1.88 -8.43
C LEU A 222 18.08 -1.53 -9.76
N SER A 223 19.32 -1.97 -10.00
CA SER A 223 20.00 -1.77 -11.28
C SER A 223 19.25 -2.42 -12.44
N PHE A 224 18.71 -3.63 -12.26
CA PHE A 224 17.88 -4.29 -13.26
C PHE A 224 16.59 -3.51 -13.54
N LEU A 225 15.85 -3.13 -12.51
CA LEU A 225 14.60 -2.36 -12.64
C LEU A 225 14.84 -0.98 -13.27
N LYS A 226 15.93 -0.29 -12.92
CA LYS A 226 16.30 1.00 -13.51
C LYS A 226 16.75 0.87 -14.96
N GLY A 227 17.29 -0.28 -15.36
CA GLY A 227 17.63 -0.61 -16.75
C GLY A 227 16.42 -0.85 -17.65
N ALA A 228 15.24 -1.10 -17.09
CA ALA A 228 13.99 -1.34 -17.79
C ALA A 228 13.36 -0.01 -18.28
N LYS A 229 13.61 0.32 -19.58
CA LYS A 229 13.20 1.60 -20.20
C LYS A 229 12.37 1.39 -21.44
#